data_93f519ebd886719923058de9f863c04e
#
_entry.id   93f519ebd886719923058de9f863c04e
#
_cell.length_a   1.000
_cell.length_b   1.000
_cell.length_c   1.000
_cell.angle_alpha   90.00
_cell.angle_beta   90.00
_cell.angle_gamma   90.00
#
_symmetry.space_group_name_H-M   'P 1'
#
loop_
_entity.id
_entity.type
_entity.pdbx_description
1 polymer ?
#
loop_
_entity_poly.entity_id
_entity_poly.type
_entity_poly.pdbx_seq_one_letter_code
_entity_poly.pdbx_strand_id
1 'polypeptide(L)'
;MKNMTKEQKVQTGINNISNEWFRANIDRKTLKNLSKRTDYEGWKHIIIFTLSLSGLGILSAYFWQTWWFIPFYLAYCMFWGGADAIWHECGHRTAFKTRKLNDFFYHIASFMNNFEPVRWRWSHSLHHSYTASVDPHDYEADGSIFSKHTL
;
A
#
# COMPACT_ATOMS: atom_id res chain seq x y z
N MET A 1 -2.63 42.01 -26.45
CA MET A 1 -2.57 40.82 -25.63
C MET A 1 -2.72 39.61 -26.54
N LYS A 2 -1.67 38.79 -26.75
CA LYS A 2 -1.77 37.59 -27.59
C LYS A 2 -2.69 36.57 -26.93
N ASN A 3 -3.72 36.11 -27.68
CA ASN A 3 -4.58 35.02 -27.22
C ASN A 3 -3.75 33.73 -27.07
N MET A 4 -3.47 33.36 -25.85
CA MET A 4 -2.81 32.08 -25.55
C MET A 4 -3.79 30.94 -25.83
N THR A 5 -3.29 29.87 -26.47
CA THR A 5 -4.06 28.64 -26.66
C THR A 5 -4.34 27.96 -25.31
N LYS A 6 -5.33 27.05 -25.26
CA LYS A 6 -5.69 26.30 -24.05
C LYS A 6 -4.48 25.52 -23.49
N GLU A 7 -3.67 24.95 -24.37
CA GLU A 7 -2.42 24.22 -24.01
C GLU A 7 -1.36 25.15 -23.42
N GLN A 8 -1.16 26.34 -23.98
CA GLN A 8 -0.25 27.35 -23.43
C GLN A 8 -0.68 27.83 -22.04
N LYS A 9 -1.99 27.96 -21.80
CA LYS A 9 -2.51 28.31 -20.47
C LYS A 9 -2.29 27.21 -19.46
N VAL A 10 -2.48 25.92 -19.84
CA VAL A 10 -2.20 24.76 -19.00
C VAL A 10 -0.71 24.69 -18.67
N GLN A 11 0.15 24.82 -19.67
CA GLN A 11 1.62 24.77 -19.46
C GLN A 11 2.10 25.93 -18.58
N THR A 12 1.54 27.14 -18.74
CA THR A 12 1.87 28.28 -17.87
C THR A 12 1.37 28.05 -16.44
N GLY A 13 0.22 27.41 -16.27
CA GLY A 13 -0.31 27.00 -14.96
C GLY A 13 0.61 25.99 -14.28
N ILE A 14 1.09 24.99 -15.02
CA ILE A 14 2.02 23.96 -14.51
C ILE A 14 3.35 24.60 -14.09
N ASN A 15 3.89 25.52 -14.89
CA ASN A 15 5.17 26.18 -14.60
C ASN A 15 5.08 27.16 -13.40
N ASN A 16 3.88 27.61 -13.02
CA ASN A 16 3.65 28.48 -11.87
C ASN A 16 3.32 27.72 -10.58
N ILE A 17 3.21 26.38 -10.62
CA ILE A 17 3.16 25.58 -9.41
C ILE A 17 4.57 25.62 -8.83
N SER A 18 4.76 26.40 -7.76
CA SER A 18 6.03 26.39 -7.05
C SER A 18 6.31 24.95 -6.57
N ASN A 19 7.40 24.37 -7.00
CA ASN A 19 7.88 23.07 -6.49
C ASN A 19 8.41 23.17 -5.05
N GLU A 20 8.07 24.24 -4.34
CA GLU A 20 8.40 24.39 -2.94
C GLU A 20 7.47 23.53 -2.08
N TRP A 21 7.95 22.34 -1.76
CA TRP A 21 7.27 21.48 -0.81
C TRP A 21 7.21 22.16 0.56
N PHE A 22 6.02 22.18 1.15
CA PHE A 22 5.88 22.59 2.55
C PHE A 22 6.80 21.76 3.43
N ARG A 23 7.74 22.41 4.13
CA ARG A 23 8.60 21.78 5.12
C ARG A 23 8.17 22.21 6.50
N ALA A 24 7.66 21.28 7.30
CA ALA A 24 7.37 21.54 8.69
C ALA A 24 8.68 21.92 9.41
N ASN A 25 8.62 22.96 10.26
CA ASN A 25 9.75 23.38 11.08
C ASN A 25 9.95 22.43 12.27
N ILE A 26 10.47 21.25 11.99
CA ILE A 26 10.76 20.20 12.98
C ILE A 26 12.28 20.05 13.07
N ASP A 27 12.82 20.07 14.29
CA ASP A 27 14.25 19.84 14.48
C ASP A 27 14.64 18.40 14.10
N ARG A 28 15.90 18.24 13.62
CA ARG A 28 16.40 16.96 13.12
C ARG A 28 16.41 15.84 14.16
N LYS A 29 16.58 16.17 15.46
CA LYS A 29 16.63 15.20 16.55
C LYS A 29 15.23 14.63 16.79
N THR A 30 14.23 15.48 16.83
CA THR A 30 12.81 15.09 16.96
C THR A 30 12.39 14.25 15.75
N LEU A 31 12.71 14.68 14.53
CA LEU A 31 12.40 13.91 13.31
C LEU A 31 13.06 12.54 13.34
N LYS A 32 14.33 12.43 13.72
CA LYS A 32 15.06 11.18 13.86
C LYS A 32 14.43 10.24 14.90
N ASN A 33 13.97 10.79 16.03
CA ASN A 33 13.31 10.01 17.07
C ASN A 33 11.94 9.49 16.60
N LEU A 34 11.14 10.32 15.95
CA LEU A 34 9.84 9.94 15.40
C LEU A 34 9.97 8.90 14.27
N SER A 35 11.04 8.97 13.49
CA SER A 35 11.33 8.03 12.40
C SER A 35 12.02 6.75 12.86
N LYS A 36 12.24 6.56 14.18
CA LYS A 36 12.92 5.37 14.71
C LYS A 36 12.04 4.15 14.60
N ARG A 37 12.47 3.19 13.80
CA ARG A 37 11.77 1.92 13.61
C ARG A 37 12.18 0.89 14.68
N THR A 38 11.23 0.04 15.07
CA THR A 38 11.45 -1.12 15.94
C THR A 38 10.78 -2.33 15.33
N ASP A 39 11.24 -3.54 15.66
CA ASP A 39 10.55 -4.76 15.22
C ASP A 39 9.32 -5.06 16.11
N TYR A 40 9.26 -4.49 17.30
CA TYR A 40 8.18 -4.73 18.26
C TYR A 40 6.80 -4.35 17.71
N GLU A 41 6.66 -3.15 17.14
CA GLU A 41 5.37 -2.70 16.60
C GLU A 41 4.95 -3.55 15.39
N GLY A 42 5.90 -3.91 14.53
CA GLY A 42 5.64 -4.84 13.42
C GLY A 42 5.11 -6.19 13.90
N TRP A 43 5.76 -6.80 14.89
CA TRP A 43 5.32 -8.06 15.49
C TRP A 43 3.94 -7.94 16.15
N LYS A 44 3.69 -6.87 16.89
CA LYS A 44 2.39 -6.62 17.50
C LYS A 44 1.25 -6.61 16.46
N HIS A 45 1.44 -5.90 15.35
CA HIS A 45 0.45 -5.87 14.27
C HIS A 45 0.24 -7.24 13.61
N ILE A 46 1.32 -7.95 13.30
CA ILE A 46 1.23 -9.29 12.69
C ILE A 46 0.55 -10.29 13.63
N ILE A 47 0.87 -10.28 14.93
CA ILE A 47 0.25 -11.17 15.91
C ILE A 47 -1.23 -10.89 16.03
N ILE A 48 -1.63 -9.62 16.19
CA ILE A 48 -3.05 -9.23 16.28
C ILE A 48 -3.79 -9.66 15.01
N PHE A 49 -3.24 -9.36 13.83
CA PHE A 49 -3.82 -9.75 12.55
C PHE A 49 -3.99 -11.27 12.44
N THR A 50 -2.95 -12.04 12.73
CA THR A 50 -2.96 -13.50 12.61
C THR A 50 -3.94 -14.14 13.60
N LEU A 51 -3.96 -13.68 14.86
CA LEU A 51 -4.90 -14.17 15.88
C LEU A 51 -6.35 -13.85 15.52
N SER A 52 -6.63 -12.62 15.04
CA SER A 52 -7.96 -12.22 14.61
C SER A 52 -8.44 -13.05 13.41
N LEU A 53 -7.58 -13.19 12.40
CA LEU A 53 -7.90 -13.96 11.19
C LEU A 53 -8.14 -15.44 11.55
N SER A 54 -7.27 -16.05 12.36
CA SER A 54 -7.40 -17.44 12.79
C SER A 54 -8.65 -17.65 13.64
N GLY A 55 -8.91 -16.75 14.59
CA GLY A 55 -10.10 -16.80 15.45
C GLY A 55 -11.41 -16.72 14.64
N LEU A 56 -11.49 -15.78 13.70
CA LEU A 56 -12.64 -15.65 12.81
C LEU A 56 -12.81 -16.86 11.90
N GLY A 57 -11.72 -17.43 11.39
CA GLY A 57 -11.75 -18.65 10.58
C GLY A 57 -12.25 -19.85 11.38
N ILE A 58 -11.78 -20.03 12.63
CA ILE A 58 -12.26 -21.09 13.54
C ILE A 58 -13.73 -20.91 13.87
N LEU A 59 -14.18 -19.69 14.19
CA LEU A 59 -15.58 -19.41 14.47
C LEU A 59 -16.46 -19.66 13.23
N SER A 60 -16.00 -19.28 12.04
CA SER A 60 -16.70 -19.58 10.79
C SER A 60 -16.83 -21.09 10.56
N ALA A 61 -15.77 -21.85 10.79
CA ALA A 61 -15.81 -23.31 10.68
C ALA A 61 -16.71 -23.96 11.75
N TYR A 62 -16.65 -23.50 12.98
CA TYR A 62 -17.46 -24.01 14.09
C TYR A 62 -18.97 -23.80 13.86
N PHE A 63 -19.35 -22.63 13.34
CA PHE A 63 -20.75 -22.29 13.05
C PHE A 63 -21.19 -22.69 11.64
N TRP A 64 -20.40 -23.49 10.92
CA TRP A 64 -20.76 -24.02 9.62
C TRP A 64 -22.18 -24.65 9.63
N GLN A 65 -22.98 -24.35 8.61
CA GLN A 65 -24.38 -24.77 8.48
C GLN A 65 -25.37 -24.10 9.46
N THR A 66 -24.97 -23.06 10.17
CA THR A 66 -25.87 -22.20 10.97
C THR A 66 -25.90 -20.79 10.40
N TRP A 67 -26.91 -19.99 10.80
CA TRP A 67 -26.98 -18.58 10.41
C TRP A 67 -25.81 -17.75 10.95
N TRP A 68 -25.17 -18.17 12.04
CA TRP A 68 -24.01 -17.52 12.64
C TRP A 68 -22.76 -17.64 11.78
N PHE A 69 -22.70 -18.58 10.85
CA PHE A 69 -21.61 -18.68 9.85
C PHE A 69 -21.46 -17.37 9.07
N ILE A 70 -22.57 -16.75 8.66
CA ILE A 70 -22.57 -15.58 7.78
C ILE A 70 -21.77 -14.41 8.37
N PRO A 71 -22.10 -13.90 9.60
CA PRO A 71 -21.35 -12.76 10.15
C PRO A 71 -19.89 -13.07 10.43
N PHE A 72 -19.55 -14.28 10.91
CA PHE A 72 -18.14 -14.66 11.13
C PHE A 72 -17.35 -14.80 9.84
N TYR A 73 -17.95 -15.38 8.81
CA TYR A 73 -17.31 -15.53 7.51
C TYR A 73 -17.11 -14.19 6.82
N LEU A 74 -18.09 -13.30 6.87
CA LEU A 74 -17.94 -11.94 6.33
C LEU A 74 -16.83 -11.17 7.06
N ALA A 75 -16.79 -11.23 8.39
CA ALA A 75 -15.72 -10.63 9.17
C ALA A 75 -14.34 -11.24 8.81
N TYR A 76 -14.24 -12.57 8.64
CA TYR A 76 -13.06 -13.26 8.18
C TYR A 76 -12.58 -12.72 6.82
N CYS A 77 -13.48 -12.59 5.85
CA CYS A 77 -13.16 -12.06 4.52
C CYS A 77 -12.66 -10.61 4.59
N MET A 78 -13.27 -9.77 5.43
CA MET A 78 -12.83 -8.39 5.64
C MET A 78 -11.41 -8.35 6.24
N PHE A 79 -11.14 -9.18 7.25
CA PHE A 79 -9.80 -9.29 7.82
C PHE A 79 -8.78 -9.85 6.84
N TRP A 80 -9.17 -10.81 5.99
CA TRP A 80 -8.31 -11.32 4.93
C TRP A 80 -7.84 -10.20 3.99
N GLY A 81 -8.77 -9.33 3.57
CA GLY A 81 -8.46 -8.14 2.77
C GLY A 81 -7.50 -7.17 3.46
N GLY A 82 -7.44 -7.16 4.80
CA GLY A 82 -6.48 -6.38 5.59
C GLY A 82 -5.01 -6.77 5.36
N ALA A 83 -4.73 -7.89 4.69
CA ALA A 83 -3.39 -8.25 4.24
C ALA A 83 -2.78 -7.22 3.28
N ASP A 84 -3.60 -6.40 2.61
CA ASP A 84 -3.16 -5.30 1.75
C ASP A 84 -2.34 -4.26 2.52
N ALA A 85 -2.76 -3.90 3.73
CA ALA A 85 -2.00 -2.98 4.58
C ALA A 85 -0.63 -3.58 4.96
N ILE A 86 -0.55 -4.87 5.27
CA ILE A 86 0.71 -5.56 5.55
C ILE A 86 1.59 -5.59 4.32
N TRP A 87 1.02 -5.90 3.16
CA TRP A 87 1.71 -5.88 1.87
C TRP A 87 2.32 -4.51 1.59
N HIS A 88 1.53 -3.44 1.73
CA HIS A 88 1.94 -2.06 1.50
C HIS A 88 3.13 -1.66 2.39
N GLU A 89 2.97 -1.77 3.71
CA GLU A 89 3.99 -1.37 4.68
C GLU A 89 5.27 -2.22 4.58
N CYS A 90 5.13 -3.53 4.40
CA CYS A 90 6.27 -4.40 4.19
C CYS A 90 6.93 -4.16 2.82
N GLY A 91 6.16 -3.80 1.80
CA GLY A 91 6.64 -3.38 0.49
C GLY A 91 7.60 -2.20 0.57
N HIS A 92 7.25 -1.19 1.36
CA HIS A 92 8.11 -0.05 1.67
C HIS A 92 9.22 -0.35 2.69
N ARG A 93 9.23 -1.54 3.30
CA ARG A 93 10.14 -1.91 4.39
C ARG A 93 10.02 -0.99 5.60
N THR A 94 8.80 -0.54 5.92
CA THR A 94 8.47 0.37 7.02
C THR A 94 7.92 -0.34 8.24
N ALA A 95 7.29 -1.51 8.09
CA ALA A 95 6.66 -2.26 9.17
C ALA A 95 7.65 -2.76 10.23
N PHE A 96 8.85 -3.16 9.82
CA PHE A 96 9.89 -3.67 10.71
C PHE A 96 11.20 -2.92 10.51
N LYS A 97 12.01 -2.83 11.59
CA LYS A 97 13.41 -2.40 11.50
C LYS A 97 14.23 -3.42 10.70
N THR A 98 14.02 -4.71 10.96
CA THR A 98 14.73 -5.82 10.30
C THR A 98 14.22 -6.01 8.87
N ARG A 99 15.11 -5.80 7.89
CA ARG A 99 14.76 -5.88 6.46
C ARG A 99 14.20 -7.24 6.05
N LYS A 100 14.79 -8.33 6.56
CA LYS A 100 14.36 -9.71 6.23
C LYS A 100 12.92 -9.99 6.69
N LEU A 101 12.47 -9.41 7.81
CA LEU A 101 11.09 -9.54 8.28
C LEU A 101 10.12 -8.85 7.33
N ASN A 102 10.44 -7.62 6.88
CA ASN A 102 9.63 -6.95 5.87
C ASN A 102 9.51 -7.78 4.59
N ASP A 103 10.63 -8.29 4.06
CA ASP A 103 10.61 -9.08 2.83
C ASP A 103 9.83 -10.39 3.01
N PHE A 104 9.94 -11.06 4.16
CA PHE A 104 9.19 -12.29 4.48
C PHE A 104 7.67 -12.04 4.53
N PHE A 105 7.22 -11.06 5.31
CA PHE A 105 5.79 -10.76 5.43
C PHE A 105 5.23 -10.13 4.15
N TYR A 106 6.04 -9.42 3.38
CA TYR A 106 5.67 -8.94 2.06
C TYR A 106 5.27 -10.08 1.12
N HIS A 107 6.05 -11.15 1.06
CA HIS A 107 5.73 -12.31 0.22
C HIS A 107 4.47 -13.05 0.69
N ILE A 108 4.27 -13.20 2.01
CA ILE A 108 3.04 -13.79 2.56
C ILE A 108 1.83 -12.93 2.17
N ALA A 109 1.89 -11.63 2.39
CA ALA A 109 0.79 -10.73 2.06
C ALA A 109 0.55 -10.63 0.54
N SER A 110 1.60 -10.70 -0.28
CA SER A 110 1.47 -10.78 -1.74
C SER A 110 0.70 -12.03 -2.16
N PHE A 111 0.99 -13.19 -1.54
CA PHE A 111 0.23 -14.41 -1.77
C PHE A 111 -1.23 -14.28 -1.37
N MET A 112 -1.52 -13.69 -0.19
CA MET A 112 -2.89 -13.48 0.29
C MET A 112 -3.70 -12.57 -0.65
N ASN A 113 -3.07 -11.54 -1.22
CA ASN A 113 -3.70 -10.59 -2.16
C ASN A 113 -3.62 -11.05 -3.63
N ASN A 114 -3.00 -12.20 -3.89
CA ASN A 114 -2.76 -12.69 -5.25
C ASN A 114 -1.95 -11.70 -6.12
N PHE A 115 -0.99 -11.01 -5.53
CA PHE A 115 -0.09 -10.07 -6.21
C PHE A 115 1.24 -10.73 -6.55
N GLU A 116 1.75 -10.46 -7.75
CA GLU A 116 3.12 -10.84 -8.11
C GLU A 116 4.10 -9.89 -7.40
N PRO A 117 4.96 -10.38 -6.47
CA PRO A 117 5.65 -9.52 -5.52
C PRO A 117 6.71 -8.60 -6.14
N VAL A 118 7.43 -9.06 -7.18
CA VAL A 118 8.53 -8.28 -7.77
C VAL A 118 7.99 -7.13 -8.60
N ARG A 119 7.06 -7.45 -9.49
CA ARG A 119 6.46 -6.47 -10.40
C ARG A 119 5.65 -5.42 -9.65
N TRP A 120 4.84 -5.84 -8.67
CA TRP A 120 4.03 -4.93 -7.88
C TRP A 120 4.87 -4.00 -6.99
N ARG A 121 5.96 -4.48 -6.39
CA ARG A 121 6.86 -3.62 -5.62
C ARG A 121 7.50 -2.55 -6.51
N TRP A 122 7.88 -2.91 -7.73
CA TRP A 122 8.45 -1.97 -8.70
C TRP A 122 7.41 -0.92 -9.14
N SER A 123 6.22 -1.36 -9.55
CA SER A 123 5.11 -0.49 -9.96
C SER A 123 4.72 0.48 -8.84
N HIS A 124 4.55 -0.03 -7.63
CA HIS A 124 4.19 0.77 -6.46
C HIS A 124 5.26 1.83 -6.11
N SER A 125 6.53 1.52 -6.27
CA SER A 125 7.62 2.50 -6.11
C SER A 125 7.56 3.61 -7.16
N LEU A 126 7.22 3.28 -8.41
CA LEU A 126 7.01 4.27 -9.47
C LEU A 126 5.77 5.12 -9.19
N HIS A 127 4.67 4.51 -8.75
CA HIS A 127 3.46 5.22 -8.37
C HIS A 127 3.75 6.33 -7.34
N HIS A 128 4.52 6.04 -6.29
CA HIS A 128 4.92 7.05 -5.31
C HIS A 128 5.82 8.15 -5.88
N SER A 129 6.61 7.86 -6.91
CA SER A 129 7.49 8.84 -7.54
C SER A 129 6.75 9.76 -8.52
N TYR A 130 5.70 9.25 -9.14
CA TYR A 130 4.97 9.91 -10.22
C TYR A 130 3.48 10.02 -9.94
N THR A 131 3.08 10.10 -8.66
CA THR A 131 1.68 10.22 -8.24
C THR A 131 0.95 11.29 -9.05
N ALA A 132 -0.22 10.94 -9.58
CA ALA A 132 -1.08 11.78 -10.43
C ALA A 132 -0.46 12.18 -11.80
N SER A 133 0.66 11.62 -12.20
CA SER A 133 1.13 11.73 -13.59
C SER A 133 0.59 10.55 -14.41
N VAL A 134 0.22 10.83 -15.66
CA VAL A 134 -0.18 9.77 -16.60
C VAL A 134 1.10 9.17 -17.18
N ASP A 135 1.83 8.42 -16.35
CA ASP A 135 3.01 7.69 -16.81
C ASP A 135 2.58 6.32 -17.32
N PRO A 136 2.97 5.92 -18.56
CA PRO A 136 2.66 4.60 -19.10
C PRO A 136 3.29 3.43 -18.32
N HIS A 137 4.13 3.72 -17.33
CA HIS A 137 4.75 2.73 -16.44
C HIS A 137 4.08 2.66 -15.06
N ASP A 138 3.14 3.55 -14.74
CA ASP A 138 2.37 3.50 -13.50
C ASP A 138 1.16 2.58 -13.68
N TYR A 139 1.35 1.30 -13.35
CA TYR A 139 0.31 0.27 -13.45
C TYR A 139 -0.84 0.46 -12.46
N GLU A 140 -0.68 1.27 -11.44
CA GLU A 140 -1.72 1.57 -10.46
C GLU A 140 -2.61 2.72 -10.92
N ALA A 141 -2.06 3.67 -11.70
CA ALA A 141 -2.81 4.79 -12.25
C ALA A 141 -3.59 4.42 -13.52
N ASP A 142 -3.09 3.49 -14.32
CA ASP A 142 -3.70 3.08 -15.59
C ASP A 142 -3.87 1.56 -15.68
N GLY A 143 -5.04 1.06 -15.26
CA GLY A 143 -5.44 -0.33 -15.44
C GLY A 143 -5.44 -0.82 -16.89
N SER A 144 -5.40 0.08 -17.89
CA SER A 144 -5.36 -0.26 -19.31
C SER A 144 -4.03 -0.85 -19.77
N ILE A 145 -2.95 -0.65 -19.01
CA ILE A 145 -1.62 -1.17 -19.35
C ILE A 145 -1.56 -2.70 -19.22
N PHE A 146 -2.38 -3.29 -18.35
CA PHE A 146 -2.51 -4.75 -18.27
C PHE A 146 -2.98 -5.38 -19.59
N SER A 147 -3.74 -4.66 -20.41
CA SER A 147 -4.23 -5.17 -21.70
C SER A 147 -3.20 -5.12 -22.82
N LYS A 148 -2.16 -4.30 -22.70
CA LYS A 148 -1.16 -4.09 -23.77
C LYS A 148 0.05 -5.01 -23.70
N HIS A 149 0.31 -5.66 -22.57
CA HIS A 149 1.50 -6.48 -22.34
C HIS A 149 1.21 -7.96 -22.04
N THR A 150 -0.05 -8.40 -22.18
CA THR A 150 -0.48 -9.80 -21.97
C THR A 150 -0.67 -10.58 -23.27
N LEU A 151 -0.14 -10.10 -24.38
CA LEU A 151 -0.10 -10.84 -25.67
C LEU A 151 1.34 -11.07 -26.11
#